data_451da871e8fef499ca0eb6f3ba58888c
#
_entry.id   451da871e8fef499ca0eb6f3ba58888c
#
_cell.length_a   1.000
_cell.length_b   1.000
_cell.length_c   1.000
_cell.angle_alpha   90.00
_cell.angle_beta   90.00
_cell.angle_gamma   90.00
#
_symmetry.space_group_name_H-M   'P 1'
#
loop_
_entity.id
_entity.type
_entity.pdbx_description
1 polymer ?
#
loop_
_entity_poly.entity_id
_entity_poly.type
_entity_poly.pdbx_seq_one_letter_code
_entity_poly.pdbx_strand_id
1 'polypeptide(L)' 'MSWVLIGIFVTDMTFFFRILEIHPTHLQCLYAGELMVQKIGKPLRNYNVVCVPTDQIEGEMS' A
#
# COMPACT_ATOMS: atom_id res chain seq x y z
N MET A 1 2.88 7.60 15.54
CA MET A 1 2.46 7.72 14.13
C MET A 1 2.58 6.37 13.45
N SER A 2 1.57 5.98 12.73
CA SER A 2 1.57 4.69 12.03
C SER A 2 1.63 4.88 10.53
N TRP A 3 1.95 3.81 9.82
CA TRP A 3 2.02 3.80 8.37
C TRP A 3 1.07 2.76 7.83
N VAL A 4 0.40 3.09 6.75
CA VAL A 4 -0.59 2.22 6.13
C VAL A 4 -0.02 1.67 4.83
N LEU A 5 -0.08 0.36 4.68
CA LEU A 5 0.32 -0.30 3.44
C LEU A 5 -0.92 -0.42 2.56
N ILE A 6 -0.87 0.21 1.41
CA ILE A 6 -2.01 0.26 0.49
C ILE A 6 -1.64 -0.43 -0.80
N GLY A 7 -2.50 -1.35 -1.23
CA GLY A 7 -2.36 -2.00 -2.52
C GLY A 7 -3.24 -1.30 -3.54
N ILE A 8 -2.69 -1.05 -4.72
CA ILE A 8 -3.38 -0.36 -5.80
C ILE A 8 -3.48 -1.31 -6.99
N PHE A 9 -4.71 -1.56 -7.42
CA PHE A 9 -4.98 -2.37 -8.61
C PHE A 9 -5.46 -1.48 -9.73
N VAL A 10 -4.90 -1.65 -10.92
CA VAL A 10 -5.30 -0.89 -12.09
C VAL A 10 -5.96 -1.83 -13.09
N THR A 11 -7.15 -1.49 -13.52
CA THR A 11 -7.87 -2.23 -14.55
C THR A 11 -8.00 -1.37 -15.80
N ASP A 12 -8.60 -1.90 -16.85
CA ASP A 12 -8.72 -1.18 -18.12
C ASP A 12 -9.48 0.13 -18.01
N MET A 13 -10.45 0.18 -17.12
CA MET A 13 -11.36 1.32 -17.04
C MET A 13 -11.26 2.08 -15.73
N THR A 14 -10.60 1.52 -14.72
CA THR A 14 -10.58 2.13 -13.41
C THR A 14 -9.43 1.58 -12.58
N PHE A 15 -9.30 2.08 -11.37
CA PHE A 15 -8.33 1.55 -10.42
C PHE A 15 -9.00 1.39 -9.07
N PHE A 16 -8.47 0.46 -8.29
CA PHE A 16 -8.93 0.18 -6.93
C PHE A 16 -7.77 0.26 -5.98
N PHE A 17 -8.00 0.72 -4.78
CA PHE A 17 -6.98 0.64 -3.74
C PHE A 17 -7.60 0.07 -2.48
N ARG A 18 -6.74 -0.57 -1.68
CA ARG A 18 -7.17 -1.32 -0.53
C ARG A 18 -6.13 -1.21 0.56
N ILE A 19 -6.58 -1.00 1.78
CA ILE A 19 -5.67 -1.01 2.92
C ILE A 19 -5.34 -2.47 3.24
N LEU A 20 -4.07 -2.81 3.19
CA LEU A 20 -3.60 -4.16 3.42
C LEU A 20 -3.18 -4.39 4.86
N GLU A 21 -2.32 -3.51 5.38
CA GLU A 21 -1.78 -3.63 6.72
C GLU A 21 -1.48 -2.26 7.28
N ILE A 22 -1.36 -2.19 8.62
CA ILE A 22 -0.94 -0.99 9.31
C ILE A 22 0.28 -1.35 10.14
N HIS A 23 1.33 -0.56 10.04
CA HIS A 23 2.59 -0.80 10.73
C HIS A 23 3.00 0.42 11.54
N PRO A 24 3.69 0.22 12.66
CA PRO A 24 4.08 1.35 13.51
C PRO A 24 5.22 2.20 12.95
N THR A 25 6.02 1.66 12.03
CA THR A 25 7.14 2.40 11.46
C THR A 25 7.13 2.31 9.96
N HIS A 26 7.73 3.34 9.32
CA HIS A 26 7.86 3.37 7.88
C HIS A 26 8.69 2.19 7.36
N LEU A 27 9.75 1.86 8.07
CA LEU A 27 10.62 0.77 7.66
C LEU A 27 9.89 -0.57 7.63
N GLN A 28 9.08 -0.84 8.66
CA GLN A 28 8.29 -2.05 8.70
C GLN A 28 7.26 -2.09 7.58
N CYS A 29 6.66 -0.95 7.27
CA CYS A 29 5.70 -0.87 6.17
C CYS A 29 6.38 -1.18 4.83
N LEU A 30 7.55 -0.61 4.59
CA LEU A 30 8.30 -0.86 3.37
C LEU A 30 8.69 -2.33 3.25
N TYR A 31 9.13 -2.91 4.35
CA TYR A 31 9.53 -4.32 4.37
C TYR A 31 8.34 -5.23 4.05
N ALA A 32 7.20 -4.95 4.67
CA ALA A 32 6.00 -5.74 4.43
C ALA A 32 5.54 -5.62 2.97
N GLY A 33 5.62 -4.42 2.41
CA GLY A 33 5.27 -4.22 1.02
C GLY A 33 6.17 -5.00 0.08
N GLU A 34 7.47 -5.01 0.37
CA GLU A 34 8.42 -5.75 -0.44
C GLU A 34 8.15 -7.25 -0.39
N LEU A 35 7.87 -7.78 0.79
CA LEU A 35 7.53 -9.19 0.94
C LEU A 35 6.26 -9.54 0.17
N MET A 36 5.28 -8.65 0.18
CA MET A 36 4.04 -8.89 -0.52
C MET A 36 4.25 -8.93 -2.04
N VAL A 37 5.08 -8.03 -2.55
CA VAL A 37 5.43 -8.02 -3.97
C VAL A 37 6.12 -9.32 -4.36
N GLN A 38 7.01 -9.82 -3.51
CA GLN A 38 7.70 -11.07 -3.77
C GLN A 38 6.73 -12.26 -3.79
N LYS A 39 5.73 -12.25 -2.91
CA LYS A 39 4.74 -13.33 -2.87
C LYS A 39 3.87 -13.35 -4.11
N ILE A 40 3.49 -12.18 -4.59
CA ILE A 40 2.64 -12.10 -5.78
C ILE A 40 3.43 -12.51 -7.02
N GLY A 41 4.71 -12.22 -7.03
CA GLY A 41 5.57 -12.57 -8.17
C GLY A 41 5.62 -11.46 -9.18
N LYS A 42 6.33 -11.70 -10.25
CA LYS A 42 6.57 -10.71 -11.30
C LYS A 42 6.02 -11.18 -12.62
N PRO A 43 5.71 -10.27 -13.53
CA PRO A 43 5.72 -8.81 -13.36
C PRO A 43 4.44 -8.30 -12.71
N LEU A 44 4.55 -7.19 -11.98
CA LEU A 44 3.40 -6.53 -11.40
C LEU A 44 2.93 -5.44 -12.36
N ARG A 45 2.11 -5.81 -13.30
CA ARG A 45 1.68 -4.86 -14.32
C ARG A 45 0.58 -3.94 -13.85
N ASN A 46 -0.37 -4.50 -13.11
CA ASN A 46 -1.57 -3.78 -12.72
C ASN A 46 -1.72 -3.69 -11.20
N TYR A 47 -0.63 -3.88 -10.48
CA TYR A 47 -0.67 -3.90 -9.03
C TYR A 47 0.55 -3.19 -8.47
N ASN A 48 0.33 -2.36 -7.47
CA ASN A 48 1.42 -1.65 -6.79
C ASN A 48 1.10 -1.54 -5.31
N VAL A 49 2.13 -1.36 -4.49
CA VAL A 49 1.94 -1.14 -3.06
C VAL A 49 2.66 0.13 -2.65
N VAL A 50 2.04 0.90 -1.78
CA VAL A 50 2.61 2.15 -1.29
C VAL A 50 2.43 2.24 0.21
N CYS A 51 3.30 3.00 0.87
CA CYS A 51 3.22 3.27 2.30
C CYS A 51 2.89 4.74 2.50
N VAL A 52 1.84 4.99 3.28
CA VAL A 52 1.35 6.35 3.54
C VAL A 52 1.21 6.54 5.04
N PRO A 53 1.69 7.66 5.60
CA PRO A 53 1.49 7.93 7.02
C PRO A 53 0.01 8.18 7.33
N THR A 54 -0.44 7.66 8.47
CA THR A 54 -1.86 7.73 8.81
C THR A 54 -2.35 9.15 9.02
N ASP A 55 -1.47 10.06 9.44
CA ASP A 55 -1.89 11.44 9.66
C ASP A 55 -2.29 12.13 8.36
N GLN A 56 -1.70 11.75 7.24
CA GLN A 56 -2.10 12.29 5.94
C GLN A 56 -3.47 11.80 5.54
N ILE A 57 -3.77 10.53 5.81
CA ILE A 57 -5.06 9.97 5.48
C ILE A 57 -6.16 10.63 6.31
N GLU A 58 -5.89 10.81 7.60
CA GLU A 58 -6.86 11.46 8.48
C GLU A 58 -7.14 12.90 8.05
N GLY A 59 -6.09 13.61 7.61
CA GLY A 59 -6.26 14.97 7.15
C GLY A 59 -7.15 15.05 5.91
N GLU A 60 -7.06 14.09 5.04
CA GLU A 60 -7.87 14.08 3.82
C GLU A 60 -9.30 13.65 4.10
N MET A 61 -9.51 12.84 5.09
CA MET A 61 -10.84 12.34 5.43
C MET A 61 -11.63 13.30 6.30
N SER A 62 -10.97 14.22 6.92
CA SER A 62 -11.64 15.23 7.76
C SER A 62 -11.96 16.48 6.96
#